data_733e221a09adb2ae858a8b6abcfe8bd6
#
_entry.id   733e221a09adb2ae858a8b6abcfe8bd6
#
_cell.length_a   1.000
_cell.length_b   1.000
_cell.length_c   1.000
_cell.angle_alpha   90.00
_cell.angle_beta   90.00
_cell.angle_gamma   90.00
#
_symmetry.space_group_name_H-M   'P 1'
#
loop_
_entity.id
_entity.type
_entity.pdbx_description
1 polymer ?
#
loop_
_entity_poly.entity_id
_entity_poly.type
_entity_poly.pdbx_seq_one_letter_code
_entity_poly.pdbx_strand_id
1 'polypeptide(L)'
;MNRRTWLIAFATVSLTLLAGVVAYTTGRPSPGAETRLPIIIKFSHVVANNTPKGKAALRFKELAEAATHGRVKVEVYPNSSLYKDKEELEALQLGAVQMLAPSLAKFGPFGVKEFEVFDLPYIFPSKAALYRVTQGPIGRDLFKKLEPKGITGLAYWDNGFKVMSANRPLHVPADFRGLRMRIQSSKVLDAQMRALGAVPQVLAFSEVYPALQSGVVDGTENPPSNLYTQKMNEVQKYVTVSDHGYLGYAVIVNKKFWEGLPEDIRAALEGAMQQATDYANAIAQQENDVALAAVQKTGKTVVYHLSDSEKAQWRAALLPVQQQMEARLGKDLIDALNHEAEAAEIK
;
A
#
# COMPACT_ATOMS: atom_id res chain seq x y z
N MET A 1 -70.47 -10.63 67.81
CA MET A 1 -71.44 -11.76 67.81
C MET A 1 -70.86 -12.93 67.06
N ASN A 2 -70.79 -14.11 67.81
CA ASN A 2 -70.65 -15.51 67.40
C ASN A 2 -69.44 -15.89 66.49
N ARG A 3 -68.51 -16.58 67.17
CA ARG A 3 -68.42 -18.00 67.63
C ARG A 3 -68.66 -19.02 66.52
N ARG A 4 -67.55 -19.83 66.21
CA ARG A 4 -67.47 -21.29 66.48
C ARG A 4 -66.30 -21.79 65.64
N THR A 5 -65.22 -22.16 66.28
CA THR A 5 -64.60 -23.40 66.71
C THR A 5 -65.05 -24.68 65.99
N TRP A 6 -64.10 -25.48 65.52
CA TRP A 6 -63.91 -26.95 65.55
C TRP A 6 -62.57 -27.26 64.87
N LEU A 7 -61.56 -27.70 65.53
CA LEU A 7 -61.03 -28.91 66.14
C LEU A 7 -60.72 -30.05 65.13
N ILE A 8 -59.43 -30.36 65.03
CA ILE A 8 -58.68 -31.64 65.05
C ILE A 8 -58.88 -32.62 63.87
N ALA A 9 -57.77 -32.98 63.23
CA ALA A 9 -57.34 -34.38 63.09
C ALA A 9 -55.83 -34.44 62.72
N PHE A 10 -55.07 -35.08 63.59
CA PHE A 10 -53.69 -35.49 63.34
C PHE A 10 -53.66 -36.62 62.32
N ALA A 11 -52.82 -36.50 61.29
CA ALA A 11 -52.34 -37.67 60.54
C ALA A 11 -50.83 -37.54 60.33
N THR A 12 -50.10 -38.32 61.08
CA THR A 12 -48.68 -38.56 60.97
C THR A 12 -48.42 -39.36 59.69
N VAL A 13 -47.73 -38.72 58.75
CA VAL A 13 -47.12 -39.46 57.63
C VAL A 13 -45.62 -39.21 57.70
N SER A 14 -44.91 -40.26 58.05
CA SER A 14 -43.44 -40.35 57.98
C SER A 14 -43.03 -40.29 56.54
N LEU A 15 -42.38 -39.22 56.13
CA LEU A 15 -41.77 -39.11 54.81
C LEU A 15 -40.24 -39.15 54.97
N THR A 16 -39.66 -40.28 54.58
CA THR A 16 -38.23 -40.52 54.47
C THR A 16 -37.54 -39.43 53.57
N LEU A 17 -36.67 -38.69 54.22
CA LEU A 17 -35.77 -37.72 53.50
C LEU A 17 -34.74 -38.53 52.71
N LEU A 18 -34.93 -38.63 51.39
CA LEU A 18 -33.86 -38.91 50.46
C LEU A 18 -33.14 -37.59 50.18
N ALA A 19 -32.00 -37.38 50.82
CA ALA A 19 -31.10 -36.27 50.54
C ALA A 19 -30.42 -36.48 49.14
N GLY A 20 -31.03 -35.98 48.08
CA GLY A 20 -30.38 -35.83 46.79
C GLY A 20 -29.36 -34.67 46.86
N VAL A 21 -28.08 -35.01 47.05
CA VAL A 21 -26.98 -34.06 46.86
C VAL A 21 -26.89 -33.71 45.38
N VAL A 22 -27.57 -32.64 44.95
CA VAL A 22 -27.27 -32.02 43.67
C VAL A 22 -25.93 -31.34 43.83
N ALA A 23 -24.86 -31.97 43.36
CA ALA A 23 -23.57 -31.33 43.18
C ALA A 23 -23.71 -30.23 42.16
N TYR A 24 -23.95 -29.00 42.58
CA TYR A 24 -23.70 -27.82 41.80
C TYR A 24 -22.18 -27.75 41.54
N THR A 25 -21.72 -28.31 40.44
CA THR A 25 -20.40 -27.98 39.93
C THR A 25 -20.45 -26.52 39.47
N THR A 26 -20.23 -25.62 40.42
CA THR A 26 -19.83 -24.26 40.08
C THR A 26 -18.52 -24.39 39.32
N GLY A 27 -18.60 -24.36 37.97
CA GLY A 27 -17.44 -24.18 37.13
C GLY A 27 -16.79 -22.87 37.56
N ARG A 28 -15.79 -22.96 38.46
CA ARG A 28 -14.88 -21.83 38.66
C ARG A 28 -14.31 -21.51 37.31
N PRO A 29 -14.47 -20.27 36.82
CA PRO A 29 -13.69 -19.87 35.65
C PRO A 29 -12.23 -20.07 35.99
N SER A 30 -11.51 -20.77 35.12
CA SER A 30 -10.07 -20.98 35.27
C SER A 30 -9.41 -19.62 35.55
N PRO A 31 -8.62 -19.50 36.65
CA PRO A 31 -7.88 -18.27 36.91
C PRO A 31 -6.77 -18.21 35.86
N GLY A 32 -6.92 -17.36 34.84
CA GLY A 32 -5.84 -17.17 33.86
C GLY A 32 -6.18 -16.65 32.49
N ALA A 33 -7.41 -16.34 32.15
CA ALA A 33 -7.67 -15.47 31.01
C ALA A 33 -7.57 -14.00 31.47
N GLU A 34 -6.36 -13.53 31.76
CA GLU A 34 -6.11 -12.09 31.72
C GLU A 34 -6.59 -11.63 30.36
N THR A 35 -7.65 -10.87 30.32
CA THR A 35 -8.09 -10.12 29.12
C THR A 35 -7.02 -9.08 28.81
N ARG A 36 -5.88 -9.54 28.26
CA ARG A 36 -4.87 -8.62 27.74
C ARG A 36 -5.54 -7.79 26.65
N LEU A 37 -5.47 -6.48 26.79
CA LEU A 37 -5.93 -5.58 25.73
C LEU A 37 -5.23 -5.97 24.43
N PRO A 38 -5.93 -5.93 23.29
CA PRO A 38 -5.34 -6.28 22.01
C PRO A 38 -4.19 -5.32 21.68
N ILE A 39 -3.18 -5.85 21.02
CA ILE A 39 -2.11 -5.04 20.42
C ILE A 39 -2.71 -4.27 19.27
N ILE A 40 -2.65 -2.95 19.31
CA ILE A 40 -3.18 -2.10 18.24
C ILE A 40 -2.09 -1.85 17.21
N ILE A 41 -2.39 -2.14 15.94
CA ILE A 41 -1.57 -1.78 14.78
C ILE A 41 -2.31 -0.71 13.98
N LYS A 42 -1.85 0.52 14.06
CA LYS A 42 -2.32 1.58 13.16
C LYS A 42 -1.58 1.43 11.83
N PHE A 43 -2.35 1.12 10.78
CA PHE A 43 -1.83 0.99 9.42
C PHE A 43 -2.36 2.15 8.56
N SER A 44 -1.51 3.14 8.28
CA SER A 44 -1.87 4.32 7.51
C SER A 44 -1.43 4.22 6.06
N HIS A 45 -2.23 4.76 5.14
CA HIS A 45 -1.87 4.90 3.74
C HIS A 45 -2.60 6.06 3.05
N VAL A 46 -2.06 6.54 1.92
CA VAL A 46 -2.51 7.78 1.28
C VAL A 46 -3.56 7.59 0.18
N VAL A 47 -3.91 6.35 -0.18
CA VAL A 47 -4.86 6.04 -1.24
C VAL A 47 -6.22 5.59 -0.71
N ALA A 48 -7.22 5.50 -1.58
CA ALA A 48 -8.55 4.98 -1.22
C ALA A 48 -8.54 3.46 -0.95
N ASN A 49 -9.49 2.98 -0.15
CA ASN A 49 -9.61 1.56 0.18
C ASN A 49 -9.92 0.66 -1.03
N ASN A 50 -10.49 1.20 -2.10
CA ASN A 50 -10.82 0.48 -3.33
C ASN A 50 -9.66 0.44 -4.36
N THR A 51 -8.46 0.88 -4.00
CA THR A 51 -7.23 0.64 -4.77
C THR A 51 -6.64 -0.74 -4.44
N PRO A 52 -5.72 -1.30 -5.27
CA PRO A 52 -5.00 -2.52 -4.93
C PRO A 52 -4.37 -2.48 -3.53
N LYS A 53 -3.64 -1.40 -3.21
CA LYS A 53 -3.04 -1.20 -1.87
C LYS A 53 -4.09 -1.12 -0.76
N GLY A 54 -5.18 -0.39 -0.96
CA GLY A 54 -6.24 -0.26 0.05
C GLY A 54 -6.91 -1.60 0.33
N LYS A 55 -7.23 -2.37 -0.72
CA LYS A 55 -7.78 -3.74 -0.61
C LYS A 55 -6.79 -4.68 0.11
N ALA A 56 -5.50 -4.58 -0.19
CA ALA A 56 -4.47 -5.38 0.46
C ALA A 56 -4.32 -5.04 1.96
N ALA A 57 -4.39 -3.77 2.33
CA ALA A 57 -4.36 -3.35 3.74
C ALA A 57 -5.56 -3.88 4.53
N LEU A 58 -6.76 -3.87 3.94
CA LEU A 58 -7.95 -4.48 4.53
C LEU A 58 -7.82 -6.01 4.62
N ARG A 59 -7.26 -6.65 3.59
CA ARG A 59 -7.00 -8.09 3.61
C ARG A 59 -5.99 -8.48 4.69
N PHE A 60 -4.92 -7.71 4.85
CA PHE A 60 -3.97 -7.90 5.95
C PHE A 60 -4.67 -7.79 7.31
N LYS A 61 -5.53 -6.77 7.51
CA LYS A 61 -6.32 -6.62 8.73
C LYS A 61 -7.10 -7.90 9.05
N GLU A 62 -7.89 -8.39 8.10
CA GLU A 62 -8.71 -9.59 8.28
C GLU A 62 -7.86 -10.81 8.67
N LEU A 63 -6.77 -11.05 7.93
CA LEU A 63 -5.88 -12.19 8.14
C LEU A 63 -5.14 -12.10 9.47
N ALA A 64 -4.62 -10.92 9.83
CA ALA A 64 -3.88 -10.69 11.06
C ALA A 64 -4.76 -10.85 12.29
N GLU A 65 -5.97 -10.29 12.29
CA GLU A 65 -6.93 -10.41 13.38
C GLU A 65 -7.39 -11.86 13.57
N ALA A 66 -7.63 -12.59 12.47
CA ALA A 66 -8.00 -14.00 12.50
C ALA A 66 -6.84 -14.89 13.01
N ALA A 67 -5.64 -14.73 12.45
CA ALA A 67 -4.47 -15.55 12.79
C ALA A 67 -4.02 -15.36 14.25
N THR A 68 -4.28 -14.19 14.82
CA THR A 68 -3.94 -13.88 16.22
C THR A 68 -5.10 -14.13 17.21
N HIS A 69 -6.23 -14.65 16.74
CA HIS A 69 -7.44 -14.86 17.54
C HIS A 69 -7.87 -13.59 18.30
N GLY A 70 -7.78 -12.42 17.63
CA GLY A 70 -8.15 -11.12 18.20
C GLY A 70 -7.12 -10.52 19.18
N ARG A 71 -5.97 -11.15 19.40
CA ARG A 71 -4.89 -10.55 20.21
C ARG A 71 -4.22 -9.35 19.55
N VAL A 72 -4.36 -9.22 18.23
CA VAL A 72 -4.00 -8.03 17.47
C VAL A 72 -5.27 -7.42 16.87
N LYS A 73 -5.33 -6.09 16.84
CA LYS A 73 -6.34 -5.31 16.12
C LYS A 73 -5.64 -4.37 15.17
N VAL A 74 -5.98 -4.45 13.88
CA VAL A 74 -5.43 -3.58 12.84
C VAL A 74 -6.44 -2.48 12.52
N GLU A 75 -6.02 -1.24 12.70
CA GLU A 75 -6.79 -0.05 12.36
C GLU A 75 -6.23 0.56 11.07
N VAL A 76 -6.98 0.44 9.97
CA VAL A 76 -6.57 0.95 8.65
C VAL A 76 -7.05 2.39 8.48
N TYR A 77 -6.13 3.29 8.14
CA TYR A 77 -6.35 4.72 7.93
C TYR A 77 -6.05 5.09 6.47
N PRO A 78 -7.06 5.11 5.59
CA PRO A 78 -6.90 5.43 4.17
C PRO A 78 -6.90 6.93 3.88
N ASN A 79 -6.65 7.31 2.62
CA ASN A 79 -6.82 8.67 2.08
C ASN A 79 -6.05 9.75 2.86
N SER A 80 -4.87 9.45 3.35
CA SER A 80 -4.08 10.39 4.18
C SER A 80 -4.82 10.87 5.43
N SER A 81 -5.79 10.09 5.94
CA SER A 81 -6.63 10.50 7.07
C SER A 81 -5.86 10.63 8.39
N LEU A 82 -4.71 9.96 8.52
CA LEU A 82 -3.86 10.05 9.70
C LEU A 82 -2.60 10.88 9.42
N TYR A 83 -1.87 10.54 8.34
CA TYR A 83 -0.67 11.26 7.90
C TYR A 83 -0.63 11.42 6.39
N LYS A 84 -0.10 12.57 5.92
CA LYS A 84 0.19 12.81 4.52
C LYS A 84 1.55 12.23 4.13
N ASP A 85 1.80 12.14 2.82
CA ASP A 85 3.04 11.62 2.21
C ASP A 85 4.34 12.13 2.84
N LYS A 86 4.39 13.41 3.25
CA LYS A 86 5.63 14.03 3.75
C LYS A 86 5.91 13.70 5.21
N GLU A 87 4.90 13.29 5.96
CA GLU A 87 4.93 13.16 7.42
C GLU A 87 4.91 11.69 7.87
N GLU A 88 4.39 10.79 7.02
CA GLU A 88 4.10 9.41 7.42
C GLU A 88 5.35 8.62 7.84
N LEU A 89 6.50 8.80 7.18
CA LEU A 89 7.73 8.08 7.51
C LEU A 89 8.32 8.52 8.84
N GLU A 90 8.29 9.81 9.15
CA GLU A 90 8.72 10.35 10.45
C GLU A 90 7.77 9.88 11.57
N ALA A 91 6.46 9.88 11.32
CA ALA A 91 5.47 9.36 12.26
C ALA A 91 5.69 7.87 12.58
N LEU A 92 6.09 7.07 11.57
CA LEU A 92 6.47 5.68 11.77
C LEU A 92 7.72 5.55 12.63
N GLN A 93 8.77 6.32 12.36
CA GLN A 93 10.00 6.30 13.16
C GLN A 93 9.74 6.64 14.63
N LEU A 94 8.88 7.63 14.89
CA LEU A 94 8.50 8.04 16.25
C LEU A 94 7.54 7.05 16.93
N GLY A 95 7.03 6.03 16.21
CA GLY A 95 6.08 5.04 16.72
C GLY A 95 4.64 5.57 16.87
N ALA A 96 4.33 6.74 16.32
CA ALA A 96 2.98 7.30 16.32
C ALA A 96 2.02 6.49 15.43
N VAL A 97 2.55 5.79 14.45
CA VAL A 97 1.88 4.77 13.63
C VAL A 97 2.80 3.55 13.56
N GLN A 98 2.22 2.33 13.51
CA GLN A 98 2.99 1.09 13.55
C GLN A 98 3.38 0.61 12.15
N MET A 99 2.47 0.76 11.16
CA MET A 99 2.66 0.27 9.79
C MET A 99 2.28 1.30 8.74
N LEU A 100 3.01 1.29 7.64
CA LEU A 100 2.77 2.10 6.44
C LEU A 100 2.96 1.26 5.18
N ALA A 101 2.43 1.78 4.07
CA ALA A 101 2.76 1.31 2.72
C ALA A 101 3.06 2.51 1.79
N PRO A 102 4.16 3.26 2.03
CA PRO A 102 4.55 4.37 1.18
C PRO A 102 5.00 3.89 -0.20
N SER A 103 4.88 4.77 -1.20
CA SER A 103 5.48 4.51 -2.50
C SER A 103 7.01 4.52 -2.40
N LEU A 104 7.66 3.73 -3.27
CA LEU A 104 9.11 3.57 -3.27
C LEU A 104 9.85 4.91 -3.50
N ALA A 105 9.22 5.85 -4.22
CA ALA A 105 9.71 7.21 -4.44
C ALA A 105 9.89 8.06 -3.16
N LYS A 106 9.32 7.64 -2.02
CA LYS A 106 9.35 8.41 -0.76
C LYS A 106 10.64 8.23 0.03
N PHE A 107 11.36 7.16 -0.23
CA PHE A 107 12.55 6.82 0.56
C PHE A 107 13.79 7.65 0.21
N GLY A 108 13.86 8.23 -1.00
CA GLY A 108 14.97 9.10 -1.41
C GLY A 108 15.14 10.31 -0.49
N PRO A 109 14.12 11.17 -0.33
CA PRO A 109 14.16 12.29 0.62
C PRO A 109 14.32 11.87 2.08
N PHE A 110 13.85 10.67 2.43
CA PHE A 110 14.03 10.08 3.76
C PHE A 110 15.48 9.61 4.03
N GLY A 111 16.35 9.69 3.02
CA GLY A 111 17.78 9.38 3.13
C GLY A 111 18.16 7.96 2.70
N VAL A 112 17.28 7.23 1.99
CA VAL A 112 17.58 5.93 1.37
C VAL A 112 17.32 6.03 -0.13
N LYS A 113 18.21 6.77 -0.80
CA LYS A 113 18.10 7.17 -2.22
C LYS A 113 18.05 6.01 -3.20
N GLU A 114 18.58 4.86 -2.81
CA GLU A 114 18.63 3.65 -3.65
C GLU A 114 17.23 3.13 -4.03
N PHE A 115 16.20 3.40 -3.22
CA PHE A 115 14.82 3.07 -3.59
C PHE A 115 14.31 3.82 -4.83
N GLU A 116 14.91 4.97 -5.17
CA GLU A 116 14.55 5.69 -6.39
C GLU A 116 14.91 4.91 -7.67
N VAL A 117 15.66 3.80 -7.58
CA VAL A 117 15.96 2.91 -8.71
C VAL A 117 14.68 2.34 -9.35
N PHE A 118 13.62 2.14 -8.55
CA PHE A 118 12.31 1.71 -9.05
C PHE A 118 11.58 2.77 -9.88
N ASP A 119 12.00 4.03 -9.79
CA ASP A 119 11.46 5.13 -10.58
C ASP A 119 12.17 5.30 -11.93
N LEU A 120 13.27 4.57 -12.19
CA LEU A 120 13.99 4.67 -13.47
C LEU A 120 13.06 4.32 -14.63
N PRO A 121 13.07 5.12 -15.72
CA PRO A 121 12.18 4.90 -16.84
C PRO A 121 12.48 3.57 -17.52
N TYR A 122 11.42 2.79 -17.79
CA TYR A 122 11.48 1.50 -18.49
C TYR A 122 12.42 0.46 -17.86
N ILE A 123 12.74 0.59 -16.55
CA ILE A 123 13.63 -0.34 -15.84
C ILE A 123 13.04 -1.76 -15.74
N PHE A 124 11.71 -1.86 -15.76
CA PHE A 124 11.00 -3.15 -15.74
C PHE A 124 10.26 -3.37 -17.05
N PRO A 125 10.74 -4.26 -17.93
CA PRO A 125 10.06 -4.60 -19.18
C PRO A 125 8.79 -5.42 -18.94
N SER A 126 8.70 -6.14 -17.81
CA SER A 126 7.59 -7.00 -17.46
C SER A 126 7.37 -7.10 -15.95
N LYS A 127 6.21 -7.62 -15.53
CA LYS A 127 5.96 -7.95 -14.13
C LYS A 127 6.84 -9.09 -13.62
N ALA A 128 7.23 -10.02 -14.47
CA ALA A 128 8.16 -11.06 -14.11
C ALA A 128 9.53 -10.48 -13.68
N ALA A 129 10.04 -9.51 -14.44
CA ALA A 129 11.26 -8.77 -14.09
C ALA A 129 11.11 -8.04 -12.75
N LEU A 130 10.00 -7.35 -12.55
CA LEU A 130 9.69 -6.67 -11.29
C LEU A 130 9.70 -7.63 -10.10
N TYR A 131 9.03 -8.78 -10.21
CA TYR A 131 8.94 -9.73 -9.09
C TYR A 131 10.28 -10.41 -8.80
N ARG A 132 11.11 -10.66 -9.80
CA ARG A 132 12.48 -11.14 -9.58
C ARG A 132 13.31 -10.18 -8.73
N VAL A 133 13.16 -8.88 -8.98
CA VAL A 133 13.85 -7.83 -8.20
C VAL A 133 13.26 -7.72 -6.79
N THR A 134 11.95 -7.55 -6.67
CA THR A 134 11.31 -7.26 -5.38
C THR A 134 11.31 -8.45 -4.42
N GLN A 135 11.21 -9.68 -4.92
CA GLN A 135 11.25 -10.91 -4.13
C GLN A 135 12.67 -11.50 -4.03
N GLY A 136 13.59 -10.97 -4.83
CA GLY A 136 14.99 -11.41 -4.92
C GLY A 136 15.92 -10.77 -3.89
N PRO A 137 17.24 -11.02 -4.06
CA PRO A 137 18.27 -10.42 -3.19
C PRO A 137 18.25 -8.90 -3.19
N ILE A 138 18.06 -8.25 -4.35
CA ILE A 138 18.05 -6.79 -4.49
C ILE A 138 16.98 -6.18 -3.59
N GLY A 139 15.76 -6.69 -3.64
CA GLY A 139 14.66 -6.21 -2.80
C GLY A 139 14.96 -6.36 -1.31
N ARG A 140 15.50 -7.51 -0.90
CA ARG A 140 15.91 -7.74 0.50
C ARG A 140 17.02 -6.80 0.94
N ASP A 141 18.02 -6.56 0.11
CA ASP A 141 19.14 -5.67 0.45
C ASP A 141 18.71 -4.20 0.54
N LEU A 142 17.75 -3.79 -0.28
CA LEU A 142 17.11 -2.47 -0.14
C LEU A 142 16.38 -2.34 1.20
N PHE A 143 15.65 -3.35 1.65
CA PHE A 143 15.00 -3.32 2.96
C PHE A 143 15.99 -3.24 4.12
N LYS A 144 17.13 -3.91 4.06
CA LYS A 144 18.18 -3.79 5.07
C LYS A 144 18.68 -2.34 5.25
N LYS A 145 18.66 -1.53 4.19
CA LYS A 145 19.03 -0.11 4.26
C LYS A 145 18.05 0.75 5.08
N LEU A 146 16.85 0.24 5.37
CA LEU A 146 15.86 0.90 6.23
C LEU A 146 16.13 0.63 7.73
N GLU A 147 16.81 -0.43 8.07
CA GLU A 147 17.01 -0.85 9.46
C GLU A 147 17.75 0.21 10.31
N PRO A 148 18.81 0.88 9.82
CA PRO A 148 19.45 1.97 10.58
C PRO A 148 18.52 3.17 10.83
N LYS A 149 17.40 3.26 10.08
CA LYS A 149 16.37 4.28 10.26
C LYS A 149 15.28 3.84 11.26
N GLY A 150 15.43 2.69 11.92
CA GLY A 150 14.44 2.15 12.83
C GLY A 150 13.19 1.59 12.14
N ILE A 151 13.34 1.14 10.90
CA ILE A 151 12.26 0.61 10.05
C ILE A 151 12.60 -0.81 9.60
N THR A 152 11.62 -1.71 9.68
CA THR A 152 11.69 -3.06 9.10
C THR A 152 10.80 -3.12 7.87
N GLY A 153 11.36 -3.57 6.74
CA GLY A 153 10.61 -3.86 5.51
C GLY A 153 9.96 -5.24 5.61
N LEU A 154 8.69 -5.33 5.26
CA LEU A 154 7.92 -6.58 5.33
C LEU A 154 7.60 -7.15 3.96
N ALA A 155 7.18 -6.31 3.01
CA ALA A 155 6.76 -6.75 1.69
C ALA A 155 6.83 -5.63 0.66
N TYR A 156 6.87 -6.00 -0.62
CA TYR A 156 6.62 -5.12 -1.75
C TYR A 156 5.24 -5.40 -2.33
N TRP A 157 4.41 -4.36 -2.46
CA TRP A 157 3.10 -4.44 -3.10
C TRP A 157 3.11 -3.76 -4.45
N ASP A 158 2.65 -4.46 -5.47
CA ASP A 158 2.50 -3.95 -6.83
C ASP A 158 1.30 -2.98 -6.91
N ASN A 159 1.45 -1.90 -7.67
CA ASN A 159 0.32 -1.09 -8.11
C ASN A 159 0.26 -0.97 -9.64
N GLY A 160 1.35 -1.23 -10.34
CA GLY A 160 1.40 -1.31 -11.80
C GLY A 160 2.17 -0.22 -12.49
N PHE A 161 2.13 -0.29 -13.83
CA PHE A 161 2.76 0.70 -14.69
C PHE A 161 1.94 1.99 -14.76
N LYS A 162 2.65 3.11 -14.92
CA LYS A 162 2.07 4.44 -14.91
C LYS A 162 1.60 4.85 -16.30
N VAL A 163 0.53 5.61 -16.32
CA VAL A 163 0.06 6.39 -17.46
C VAL A 163 0.32 7.88 -17.17
N MET A 164 0.42 8.70 -18.21
CA MET A 164 0.45 10.16 -18.09
C MET A 164 -0.94 10.73 -18.28
N SER A 165 -1.31 11.76 -17.52
CA SER A 165 -2.53 12.52 -17.78
C SER A 165 -2.23 14.01 -17.89
N ALA A 166 -2.98 14.70 -18.75
CA ALA A 166 -2.86 16.14 -18.95
C ALA A 166 -4.15 16.73 -19.56
N ASN A 167 -4.23 18.06 -19.66
CA ASN A 167 -5.32 18.75 -20.35
C ASN A 167 -5.04 18.99 -21.85
N ARG A 168 -3.98 18.40 -22.39
CA ARG A 168 -3.66 18.30 -23.81
C ARG A 168 -3.11 16.92 -24.17
N PRO A 169 -3.17 16.47 -25.44
CA PRO A 169 -2.59 15.20 -25.84
C PRO A 169 -1.08 15.14 -25.56
N LEU A 170 -0.59 13.97 -25.17
CA LEU A 170 0.83 13.70 -24.92
C LEU A 170 1.25 12.49 -25.77
N HIS A 171 1.55 12.73 -27.05
CA HIS A 171 1.93 11.70 -28.01
C HIS A 171 3.45 11.51 -28.08
N VAL A 172 4.17 12.63 -28.09
CA VAL A 172 5.62 12.64 -28.21
C VAL A 172 6.26 13.49 -27.10
N PRO A 173 7.58 13.32 -26.82
CA PRO A 173 8.27 14.09 -25.78
C PRO A 173 8.09 15.61 -25.91
N ALA A 174 8.02 16.14 -27.13
CA ALA A 174 7.84 17.58 -27.40
C ALA A 174 6.54 18.16 -26.84
N ASP A 175 5.51 17.32 -26.64
CA ASP A 175 4.20 17.72 -26.09
C ASP A 175 4.27 18.09 -24.61
N PHE A 176 5.33 17.69 -23.90
CA PHE A 176 5.54 18.01 -22.49
C PHE A 176 6.12 19.40 -22.27
N ARG A 177 6.66 20.04 -23.31
CA ARG A 177 7.39 21.30 -23.16
C ARG A 177 6.57 22.35 -22.42
N GLY A 178 7.12 22.80 -21.29
CA GLY A 178 6.56 23.85 -20.44
C GLY A 178 5.37 23.42 -19.57
N LEU A 179 4.91 22.16 -19.65
CA LEU A 179 3.87 21.66 -18.74
C LEU A 179 4.40 21.54 -17.32
N ARG A 180 3.61 21.99 -16.36
CA ARG A 180 3.84 21.73 -14.94
C ARG A 180 3.29 20.35 -14.63
N MET A 181 4.19 19.39 -14.43
CA MET A 181 3.80 18.01 -14.16
C MET A 181 3.99 17.70 -12.69
N ARG A 182 2.91 17.27 -12.03
CA ARG A 182 3.02 16.79 -10.66
C ARG A 182 3.81 15.48 -10.61
N ILE A 183 4.75 15.40 -9.70
CA ILE A 183 5.52 14.19 -9.41
C ILE A 183 5.50 13.89 -7.90
N GLN A 184 5.89 12.67 -7.55
CA GLN A 184 6.28 12.30 -6.19
C GLN A 184 7.69 12.85 -5.87
N SER A 185 8.10 12.75 -4.61
CA SER A 185 9.37 13.31 -4.13
C SER A 185 10.58 12.42 -4.49
N SER A 186 10.85 12.26 -5.78
CA SER A 186 11.99 11.49 -6.30
C SER A 186 12.82 12.33 -7.25
N LYS A 187 14.14 12.24 -7.14
CA LYS A 187 15.06 12.91 -8.06
C LYS A 187 15.08 12.28 -9.44
N VAL A 188 14.79 10.99 -9.52
CA VAL A 188 14.63 10.29 -10.80
C VAL A 188 13.41 10.82 -11.55
N LEU A 189 12.26 10.97 -10.86
CA LEU A 189 11.05 11.53 -11.46
C LEU A 189 11.25 13.00 -11.88
N ASP A 190 11.98 13.80 -11.10
CA ASP A 190 12.36 15.17 -11.48
C ASP A 190 13.17 15.16 -12.77
N ALA A 191 14.19 14.30 -12.86
CA ALA A 191 15.01 14.17 -14.06
C ALA A 191 14.22 13.72 -15.30
N GLN A 192 13.29 12.77 -15.14
CA GLN A 192 12.39 12.33 -16.23
C GLN A 192 11.56 13.49 -16.79
N MET A 193 10.90 14.25 -15.93
CA MET A 193 10.05 15.36 -16.39
C MET A 193 10.88 16.42 -17.08
N ARG A 194 12.09 16.73 -16.59
CA ARG A 194 13.01 17.67 -17.24
C ARG A 194 13.52 17.15 -18.58
N ALA A 195 13.80 15.86 -18.71
CA ALA A 195 14.20 15.25 -19.97
C ALA A 195 13.10 15.35 -21.04
N LEU A 196 11.84 15.36 -20.63
CA LEU A 196 10.69 15.61 -21.50
C LEU A 196 10.44 17.11 -21.77
N GLY A 197 11.18 18.02 -21.12
CA GLY A 197 10.98 19.47 -21.24
C GLY A 197 9.84 20.02 -20.37
N ALA A 198 9.32 19.22 -19.46
CA ALA A 198 8.31 19.62 -18.47
C ALA A 198 8.94 20.28 -17.25
N VAL A 199 8.12 20.94 -16.43
CA VAL A 199 8.47 21.56 -15.16
C VAL A 199 7.90 20.68 -14.02
N PRO A 200 8.73 19.88 -13.32
CA PRO A 200 8.25 19.02 -12.25
C PRO A 200 7.81 19.81 -11.02
N GLN A 201 6.70 19.40 -10.41
CA GLN A 201 6.14 19.96 -9.20
C GLN A 201 5.89 18.85 -8.17
N VAL A 202 6.57 18.88 -7.05
CA VAL A 202 6.40 17.89 -5.97
C VAL A 202 5.22 18.28 -5.09
N LEU A 203 4.14 17.47 -5.15
CA LEU A 203 2.95 17.65 -4.31
C LEU A 203 2.60 16.32 -3.62
N ALA A 204 2.08 16.42 -2.38
CA ALA A 204 1.51 15.27 -1.69
C ALA A 204 0.32 14.69 -2.46
N PHE A 205 0.05 13.39 -2.30
CA PHE A 205 -0.98 12.71 -3.10
C PHE A 205 -2.38 13.31 -2.88
N SER A 206 -2.71 13.71 -1.65
CA SER A 206 -3.97 14.38 -1.32
C SER A 206 -4.12 15.78 -1.93
N GLU A 207 -3.02 16.38 -2.41
CA GLU A 207 -3.02 17.71 -3.03
C GLU A 207 -3.17 17.66 -4.56
N VAL A 208 -3.10 16.46 -5.17
CA VAL A 208 -3.04 16.34 -6.64
C VAL A 208 -4.35 16.74 -7.30
N TYR A 209 -5.49 16.20 -6.85
CA TYR A 209 -6.79 16.53 -7.44
C TYR A 209 -7.08 18.05 -7.41
N PRO A 210 -7.01 18.75 -6.25
CA PRO A 210 -7.25 20.19 -6.23
C PRO A 210 -6.22 20.98 -7.02
N ALA A 211 -4.96 20.55 -7.12
CA ALA A 211 -3.94 21.20 -7.93
C ALA A 211 -4.19 21.06 -9.44
N LEU A 212 -4.68 19.90 -9.89
CA LEU A 212 -5.13 19.70 -11.28
C LEU A 212 -6.38 20.52 -11.59
N GLN A 213 -7.35 20.53 -10.67
CA GLN A 213 -8.61 21.24 -10.82
C GLN A 213 -8.40 22.76 -10.94
N SER A 214 -7.51 23.32 -10.12
CA SER A 214 -7.20 24.76 -10.11
C SER A 214 -6.16 25.17 -11.15
N GLY A 215 -5.55 24.20 -11.87
CA GLY A 215 -4.51 24.47 -12.84
C GLY A 215 -3.16 24.89 -12.24
N VAL A 216 -2.89 24.56 -10.97
CA VAL A 216 -1.55 24.71 -10.36
C VAL A 216 -0.57 23.78 -11.05
N VAL A 217 -1.01 22.58 -11.42
CA VAL A 217 -0.30 21.66 -12.31
C VAL A 217 -1.17 21.32 -13.52
N ASP A 218 -0.53 21.01 -14.63
CA ASP A 218 -1.19 20.73 -15.91
C ASP A 218 -1.42 19.24 -16.12
N GLY A 219 -0.67 18.39 -15.40
CA GLY A 219 -0.76 16.94 -15.52
C GLY A 219 -0.07 16.20 -14.38
N THR A 220 -0.20 14.87 -14.42
CA THR A 220 0.40 13.95 -13.44
C THR A 220 0.65 12.58 -14.06
N GLU A 221 1.42 11.74 -13.36
CA GLU A 221 1.60 10.33 -13.67
C GLU A 221 1.05 9.45 -12.53
N ASN A 222 0.34 8.39 -12.86
CA ASN A 222 -0.18 7.40 -11.92
C ASN A 222 -0.56 6.11 -12.66
N PRO A 223 -0.61 4.95 -11.99
CA PRO A 223 -1.36 3.82 -12.51
C PRO A 223 -2.85 4.14 -12.64
N PRO A 224 -3.57 3.52 -13.58
CA PRO A 224 -5.00 3.79 -13.82
C PRO A 224 -5.89 3.67 -12.59
N SER A 225 -5.62 2.72 -11.70
CA SER A 225 -6.39 2.52 -10.47
C SER A 225 -6.33 3.74 -9.54
N ASN A 226 -5.16 4.35 -9.37
CA ASN A 226 -5.00 5.57 -8.58
C ASN A 226 -5.65 6.77 -9.27
N LEU A 227 -5.47 6.90 -10.59
CA LEU A 227 -6.04 8.00 -11.37
C LEU A 227 -7.57 8.01 -11.25
N TYR A 228 -8.20 6.84 -11.40
CA TYR A 228 -9.66 6.71 -11.36
C TYR A 228 -10.23 6.87 -9.95
N THR A 229 -9.67 6.16 -8.95
CA THR A 229 -10.21 6.19 -7.58
C THR A 229 -10.04 7.54 -6.88
N GLN A 230 -9.05 8.34 -7.30
CA GLN A 230 -8.86 9.72 -6.86
C GLN A 230 -9.53 10.75 -7.77
N LYS A 231 -10.36 10.30 -8.72
CA LYS A 231 -11.16 11.12 -9.63
C LYS A 231 -10.35 12.09 -10.49
N MET A 232 -9.05 11.83 -10.67
CA MET A 232 -8.18 12.69 -11.46
C MET A 232 -8.66 12.80 -12.93
N ASN A 233 -9.29 11.73 -13.44
CA ASN A 233 -9.93 11.73 -14.76
C ASN A 233 -11.06 12.76 -14.90
N GLU A 234 -11.67 13.23 -13.81
CA GLU A 234 -12.71 14.26 -13.89
C GLU A 234 -12.14 15.65 -14.23
N VAL A 235 -10.84 15.86 -13.97
CA VAL A 235 -10.11 17.12 -14.17
C VAL A 235 -8.96 17.01 -15.15
N GLN A 236 -8.85 15.88 -15.88
CA GLN A 236 -7.84 15.61 -16.91
C GLN A 236 -8.53 15.15 -18.20
N LYS A 237 -8.29 15.88 -19.31
CA LYS A 237 -8.93 15.60 -20.61
C LYS A 237 -8.33 14.43 -21.35
N TYR A 238 -7.05 14.11 -21.11
CA TYR A 238 -6.30 13.09 -21.83
C TYR A 238 -5.54 12.20 -20.84
N VAL A 239 -5.51 10.91 -21.16
CA VAL A 239 -4.68 9.91 -20.51
C VAL A 239 -3.91 9.18 -21.60
N THR A 240 -2.59 9.19 -21.51
CA THR A 240 -1.69 8.47 -22.41
C THR A 240 -1.16 7.22 -21.73
N VAL A 241 -1.47 6.06 -22.28
CA VAL A 241 -0.95 4.77 -21.84
C VAL A 241 0.46 4.62 -22.40
N SER A 242 1.44 4.88 -21.56
CA SER A 242 2.86 4.99 -21.92
C SER A 242 3.74 3.93 -21.28
N ASP A 243 3.29 3.34 -20.15
CA ASP A 243 4.02 2.33 -19.36
C ASP A 243 5.49 2.70 -19.11
N HIS A 244 5.76 4.01 -19.02
CA HIS A 244 7.10 4.59 -18.95
C HIS A 244 7.78 4.41 -17.60
N GLY A 245 7.03 4.09 -16.57
CA GLY A 245 7.53 3.94 -15.20
C GLY A 245 6.63 3.03 -14.37
N TYR A 246 7.11 2.66 -13.21
CA TYR A 246 6.46 1.76 -12.29
C TYR A 246 6.04 2.49 -11.00
N LEU A 247 4.95 2.06 -10.38
CA LEU A 247 4.56 2.43 -9.04
C LEU A 247 4.37 1.16 -8.19
N GLY A 248 5.15 1.06 -7.15
CA GLY A 248 5.02 0.05 -6.11
C GLY A 248 5.13 0.66 -4.72
N TYR A 249 4.85 -0.16 -3.73
CA TYR A 249 4.87 0.22 -2.33
C TYR A 249 5.77 -0.71 -1.53
N ALA A 250 6.44 -0.16 -0.51
CA ALA A 250 7.06 -0.95 0.54
C ALA A 250 6.12 -0.98 1.75
N VAL A 251 5.68 -2.16 2.15
CA VAL A 251 5.02 -2.33 3.45
C VAL A 251 6.10 -2.37 4.51
N ILE A 252 6.03 -1.43 5.43
CA ILE A 252 7.06 -1.21 6.45
C ILE A 252 6.43 -1.08 7.83
N VAL A 253 7.22 -1.42 8.84
CA VAL A 253 6.80 -1.36 10.25
C VAL A 253 7.88 -0.69 11.09
N ASN A 254 7.47 -0.02 12.18
CA ASN A 254 8.41 0.48 13.18
C ASN A 254 9.20 -0.70 13.77
N LYS A 255 10.54 -0.65 13.65
CA LYS A 255 11.43 -1.78 14.04
C LYS A 255 11.30 -2.12 15.51
N LYS A 256 11.30 -1.13 16.40
CA LYS A 256 11.18 -1.35 17.85
C LYS A 256 9.85 -2.00 18.22
N PHE A 257 8.75 -1.56 17.61
CA PHE A 257 7.44 -2.17 17.79
C PHE A 257 7.45 -3.63 17.34
N TRP A 258 7.98 -3.92 16.13
CA TRP A 258 8.01 -5.24 15.53
C TRP A 258 8.83 -6.24 16.34
N GLU A 259 10.04 -5.82 16.76
CA GLU A 259 10.92 -6.65 17.59
C GLU A 259 10.39 -6.86 19.02
N GLY A 260 9.55 -5.96 19.52
CA GLY A 260 8.88 -6.07 20.81
C GLY A 260 7.65 -6.97 20.82
N LEU A 261 7.19 -7.46 19.67
CA LEU A 261 6.05 -8.38 19.59
C LEU A 261 6.43 -9.78 20.12
N PRO A 262 5.51 -10.50 20.81
CA PRO A 262 5.66 -11.91 21.05
C PRO A 262 5.95 -12.69 19.77
N GLU A 263 6.80 -13.70 19.84
CA GLU A 263 7.26 -14.45 18.67
C GLU A 263 6.11 -15.08 17.88
N ASP A 264 5.14 -15.68 18.60
CA ASP A 264 3.95 -16.29 17.99
C ASP A 264 3.05 -15.24 17.27
N ILE A 265 2.92 -14.05 17.83
CA ILE A 265 2.21 -12.92 17.18
C ILE A 265 2.95 -12.49 15.95
N ARG A 266 4.27 -12.28 16.03
CA ARG A 266 5.08 -11.85 14.89
C ARG A 266 5.01 -12.86 13.75
N ALA A 267 5.16 -14.15 14.03
CA ALA A 267 5.04 -15.23 13.04
C ALA A 267 3.64 -15.26 12.38
N ALA A 268 2.57 -15.05 13.15
CA ALA A 268 1.20 -14.97 12.63
C ALA A 268 1.03 -13.75 11.70
N LEU A 269 1.61 -12.59 12.07
CA LEU A 269 1.56 -11.38 11.24
C LEU A 269 2.40 -11.51 9.97
N GLU A 270 3.54 -12.18 10.01
CA GLU A 270 4.36 -12.49 8.82
C GLU A 270 3.58 -13.36 7.83
N GLY A 271 2.90 -14.42 8.33
CA GLY A 271 2.04 -15.25 7.50
C GLY A 271 0.84 -14.50 6.91
N ALA A 272 0.22 -13.61 7.67
CA ALA A 272 -0.85 -12.74 7.21
C ALA A 272 -0.35 -11.74 6.14
N MET A 273 0.84 -11.18 6.32
CA MET A 273 1.46 -10.25 5.37
C MET A 273 1.79 -10.95 4.06
N GLN A 274 2.32 -12.18 4.10
CA GLN A 274 2.59 -12.94 2.88
C GLN A 274 1.31 -13.14 2.06
N GLN A 275 0.21 -13.59 2.69
CA GLN A 275 -1.07 -13.80 2.01
C GLN A 275 -1.66 -12.48 1.47
N ALA A 276 -1.54 -11.38 2.22
CA ALA A 276 -1.98 -10.06 1.76
C ALA A 276 -1.15 -9.56 0.58
N THR A 277 0.15 -9.90 0.55
CA THR A 277 1.06 -9.56 -0.55
C THR A 277 0.72 -10.34 -1.81
N ASP A 278 0.48 -11.65 -1.69
CA ASP A 278 0.06 -12.48 -2.82
C ASP A 278 -1.25 -11.95 -3.42
N TYR A 279 -2.20 -11.59 -2.55
CA TYR A 279 -3.46 -10.97 -2.97
C TYR A 279 -3.24 -9.63 -3.68
N ALA A 280 -2.44 -8.72 -3.11
CA ALA A 280 -2.15 -7.40 -3.68
C ALA A 280 -1.58 -7.53 -5.09
N ASN A 281 -0.57 -8.39 -5.25
CA ASN A 281 0.14 -8.60 -6.51
C ASN A 281 -0.73 -9.30 -7.57
N ALA A 282 -1.62 -10.19 -7.15
CA ALA A 282 -2.54 -10.86 -8.05
C ALA A 282 -3.61 -9.92 -8.64
N ILE A 283 -4.13 -8.97 -7.85
CA ILE A 283 -5.21 -8.08 -8.31
C ILE A 283 -4.74 -6.83 -9.05
N ALA A 284 -3.47 -6.42 -8.89
CA ALA A 284 -2.99 -5.11 -9.34
C ALA A 284 -3.26 -4.83 -10.83
N GLN A 285 -3.00 -5.80 -11.72
CA GLN A 285 -3.24 -5.60 -13.15
C GLN A 285 -4.72 -5.49 -13.47
N GLN A 286 -5.53 -6.40 -12.97
CA GLN A 286 -6.97 -6.40 -13.21
C GLN A 286 -7.64 -5.11 -12.73
N GLU A 287 -7.25 -4.60 -11.57
CA GLU A 287 -7.77 -3.33 -11.04
C GLU A 287 -7.39 -2.13 -11.92
N ASN A 288 -6.19 -2.14 -12.53
CA ASN A 288 -5.80 -1.10 -13.48
C ASN A 288 -6.59 -1.19 -14.78
N ASP A 289 -6.80 -2.39 -15.31
CA ASP A 289 -7.57 -2.62 -16.53
C ASP A 289 -9.03 -2.18 -16.35
N VAL A 290 -9.65 -2.55 -15.22
CA VAL A 290 -11.00 -2.11 -14.86
C VAL A 290 -11.09 -0.59 -14.71
N ALA A 291 -10.09 0.02 -14.05
CA ALA A 291 -10.07 1.47 -13.86
C ALA A 291 -9.91 2.20 -15.21
N LEU A 292 -9.02 1.74 -16.08
CA LEU A 292 -8.81 2.35 -17.39
C LEU A 292 -10.08 2.25 -18.27
N ALA A 293 -10.72 1.09 -18.28
CA ALA A 293 -12.00 0.90 -18.96
C ALA A 293 -13.11 1.80 -18.39
N ALA A 294 -13.14 2.00 -17.07
CA ALA A 294 -14.08 2.91 -16.42
C ALA A 294 -13.82 4.36 -16.84
N VAL A 295 -12.56 4.81 -16.92
CA VAL A 295 -12.20 6.14 -17.44
C VAL A 295 -12.70 6.32 -18.86
N GLN A 296 -12.45 5.36 -19.75
CA GLN A 296 -12.93 5.39 -21.15
C GLN A 296 -14.44 5.50 -21.23
N LYS A 297 -15.16 4.71 -20.43
CA LYS A 297 -16.63 4.68 -20.40
C LYS A 297 -17.27 6.00 -20.00
N THR A 298 -16.56 6.87 -19.26
CA THR A 298 -17.08 8.21 -18.90
C THR A 298 -17.29 9.10 -20.12
N GLY A 299 -16.55 8.88 -21.20
CA GLY A 299 -16.53 9.71 -22.41
C GLY A 299 -15.98 11.14 -22.18
N LYS A 300 -15.52 11.44 -20.96
CA LYS A 300 -14.98 12.77 -20.59
C LYS A 300 -13.48 12.89 -20.76
N THR A 301 -12.79 11.77 -20.71
CA THR A 301 -11.33 11.66 -20.82
C THR A 301 -10.99 10.79 -22.02
N VAL A 302 -10.17 11.31 -22.93
CA VAL A 302 -9.65 10.56 -24.07
C VAL A 302 -8.49 9.69 -23.58
N VAL A 303 -8.61 8.37 -23.74
CA VAL A 303 -7.52 7.42 -23.47
C VAL A 303 -6.82 7.12 -24.79
N TYR A 304 -5.52 7.39 -24.84
CA TYR A 304 -4.67 7.20 -25.99
C TYR A 304 -3.57 6.17 -25.70
N HIS A 305 -3.38 5.23 -26.60
CA HIS A 305 -2.28 4.27 -26.55
C HIS A 305 -1.19 4.69 -27.51
N LEU A 306 0.03 4.84 -27.03
CA LEU A 306 1.17 5.19 -27.87
C LEU A 306 1.40 4.12 -28.95
N SER A 307 1.60 4.56 -30.19
CA SER A 307 2.13 3.72 -31.26
C SER A 307 3.57 3.30 -30.96
N ASP A 308 4.08 2.29 -31.64
CA ASP A 308 5.46 1.82 -31.46
C ASP A 308 6.48 2.90 -31.80
N SER A 309 6.19 3.73 -32.80
CA SER A 309 7.02 4.88 -33.15
C SER A 309 7.06 5.95 -32.06
N GLU A 310 5.93 6.25 -31.42
CA GLU A 310 5.85 7.17 -30.28
C GLU A 310 6.56 6.61 -29.06
N LYS A 311 6.35 5.33 -28.74
CA LYS A 311 7.07 4.62 -27.64
C LYS A 311 8.58 4.68 -27.87
N ALA A 312 9.07 4.50 -29.09
CA ALA A 312 10.49 4.61 -29.41
C ALA A 312 11.02 6.03 -29.12
N GLN A 313 10.25 7.07 -29.45
CA GLN A 313 10.63 8.46 -29.14
C GLN A 313 10.67 8.72 -27.62
N TRP A 314 9.70 8.21 -26.88
CA TRP A 314 9.68 8.31 -25.42
C TRP A 314 10.90 7.60 -24.80
N ARG A 315 11.20 6.38 -25.27
CA ARG A 315 12.38 5.64 -24.80
C ARG A 315 13.66 6.40 -25.08
N ALA A 316 13.84 6.93 -26.31
CA ALA A 316 15.01 7.70 -26.69
C ALA A 316 15.20 8.95 -25.81
N ALA A 317 14.11 9.62 -25.42
CA ALA A 317 14.16 10.80 -24.54
C ALA A 317 14.44 10.45 -23.07
N LEU A 318 13.97 9.30 -22.58
CA LEU A 318 14.00 8.96 -21.16
C LEU A 318 15.14 8.03 -20.75
N LEU A 319 15.61 7.13 -21.61
CA LEU A 319 16.71 6.20 -21.25
C LEU A 319 18.00 6.90 -20.79
N PRO A 320 18.39 8.08 -21.30
CA PRO A 320 19.55 8.80 -20.77
C PRO A 320 19.46 9.15 -19.29
N VAL A 321 18.23 9.19 -18.71
CA VAL A 321 18.02 9.43 -17.28
C VAL A 321 18.63 8.31 -16.43
N GLN A 322 18.66 7.07 -16.91
CA GLN A 322 19.29 5.97 -16.18
C GLN A 322 20.79 6.26 -15.96
N GLN A 323 21.52 6.64 -17.00
CA GLN A 323 22.92 7.01 -16.90
C GLN A 323 23.15 8.25 -16.05
N GLN A 324 22.28 9.27 -16.18
CA GLN A 324 22.35 10.47 -15.35
C GLN A 324 22.22 10.16 -13.85
N MET A 325 21.49 9.11 -13.49
CA MET A 325 21.25 8.72 -12.11
C MET A 325 22.29 7.76 -11.51
N GLU A 326 23.25 7.25 -12.30
CA GLU A 326 24.28 6.32 -11.82
C GLU A 326 25.05 6.85 -10.61
N ALA A 327 25.49 8.10 -10.65
CA ALA A 327 26.23 8.71 -9.54
C ALA A 327 25.40 8.83 -8.25
N ARG A 328 24.05 8.92 -8.39
CA ARG A 328 23.15 9.02 -7.26
C ARG A 328 22.76 7.65 -6.68
N LEU A 329 22.41 6.70 -7.55
CA LEU A 329 21.82 5.42 -7.16
C LEU A 329 22.88 4.32 -7.00
N GLY A 330 24.01 4.47 -7.67
CA GLY A 330 25.04 3.44 -7.81
C GLY A 330 24.88 2.67 -9.12
N LYS A 331 25.94 2.66 -9.94
CA LYS A 331 25.95 1.95 -11.22
C LYS A 331 25.69 0.45 -11.02
N ASP A 332 26.34 -0.16 -10.03
CA ASP A 332 26.21 -1.59 -9.75
C ASP A 332 24.75 -2.01 -9.46
N LEU A 333 24.00 -1.16 -8.76
CA LEU A 333 22.59 -1.42 -8.49
C LEU A 333 21.74 -1.34 -9.77
N ILE A 334 21.98 -0.34 -10.62
CA ILE A 334 21.29 -0.21 -11.90
C ILE A 334 21.62 -1.38 -12.83
N ASP A 335 22.88 -1.75 -12.92
CA ASP A 335 23.33 -2.90 -13.73
C ASP A 335 22.72 -4.22 -13.22
N ALA A 336 22.64 -4.42 -11.90
CA ALA A 336 22.00 -5.58 -11.31
C ALA A 336 20.49 -5.67 -11.64
N LEU A 337 19.76 -4.53 -11.62
CA LEU A 337 18.36 -4.50 -12.01
C LEU A 337 18.18 -4.81 -13.50
N ASN A 338 19.01 -4.23 -14.37
CA ASN A 338 18.97 -4.49 -15.81
C ASN A 338 19.23 -5.98 -16.10
N HIS A 339 20.20 -6.58 -15.43
CA HIS A 339 20.50 -8.02 -15.56
C HIS A 339 19.29 -8.90 -15.15
N GLU A 340 18.64 -8.59 -14.01
CA GLU A 340 17.44 -9.31 -13.59
C GLU A 340 16.26 -9.11 -14.55
N ALA A 341 16.16 -7.92 -15.14
CA ALA A 341 15.14 -7.61 -16.14
C ALA A 341 15.35 -8.43 -17.43
N GLU A 342 16.56 -8.47 -17.96
CA GLU A 342 16.92 -9.27 -19.14
C GLU A 342 16.72 -10.78 -18.91
N ALA A 343 17.14 -11.29 -17.75
CA ALA A 343 16.97 -12.70 -17.39
C ALA A 343 15.50 -13.14 -17.26
N ALA A 344 14.57 -12.21 -17.09
CA ALA A 344 13.13 -12.51 -17.04
C ALA A 344 12.50 -12.65 -18.42
N GLU A 345 13.11 -12.11 -19.48
CA GLU A 345 12.59 -12.17 -20.86
C GLU A 345 13.08 -13.40 -21.64
N ILE A 346 14.12 -14.06 -21.16
CA ILE A 346 14.72 -15.25 -21.81
C ILE A 346 13.94 -16.55 -21.52
N LYS A 347 12.95 -16.52 -20.62
CA LYS A 347 12.08 -17.67 -20.27
C LYS A 347 10.70 -17.55 -20.90
#